data_f37357c669f7a7ebc7d3bfb764440410
#
_entry.id   f37357c669f7a7ebc7d3bfb764440410
#
_cell.length_a   1.000
_cell.length_b   1.000
_cell.length_c   1.000
_cell.angle_alpha   90.00
_cell.angle_beta   90.00
_cell.angle_gamma   90.00
#
_symmetry.space_group_name_H-M   'P 1'
#
loop_
_entity.id
_entity.type
_entity.pdbx_description
1 polymer ?
#
loop_
_entity_poly.entity_id
_entity_poly.type
_entity_poly.pdbx_seq_one_letter_code
_entity_poly.pdbx_strand_id
1 'polypeptide(L)'
;MEDDCRPLLSSEQTGESYSHRDSAESLDFKAKRPFYVEPRNIVDDDPQERVSAEAAILNSRVHYYGRLTGSSDRLLSPPNHVIPRPEEIYIYSPLGTAFKVTDSDGSSKNPSIITIFAIWNTMMGTSILSIPWGIKQAGFTLGIFILVFIGLLMLYCCYTVLKSPKAIPYVDTSDWEFPDVCRYYFGKFGQWSSLVFSMVSLIGAMVVYWVLMSNFLYNTGQFIYNYAHNVNMSDSEFGTNGSDKVICPYPNTDPGRNGSISMLTFSNNGNHTSDVNSFEHWWSKTNTIPLYLIILLLPLLCFRSASFFARFTFLGTISVVYLIVLVTVKAVRLGFHLEFHWIDTTEFYVPEFRLLFPQLTGVLTLAFFIHNCIITLMKSNKNQENNVRDLSVAYLLVGLTYLYVGVLIFAAFPSPPLFKDCIEPNFLDNFPSGDVMVFVARTFLLFQMITVYPLLGYLVRVQIMGQIFGNHYPSFFHVLALNILIVGAGVLIAKFYPNIGSIIRFSGATCGLALVFVFPALVHMISLKRQGTLRWPSALFHSFLILLGLANLLAQFFM
;
A
#
# COMPACT_ATOMS: atom_id res chain seq x y z
N MET A 1 33.25 -12.72 -47.87
CA MET A 1 33.02 -12.67 -46.38
C MET A 1 34.19 -12.01 -45.66
N GLU A 2 35.41 -12.19 -46.10
CA GLU A 2 36.60 -11.53 -45.52
C GLU A 2 36.66 -10.03 -45.79
N ASP A 3 36.16 -9.57 -46.93
CA ASP A 3 36.23 -8.15 -47.31
C ASP A 3 35.27 -7.23 -46.52
N ASP A 4 34.17 -7.76 -45.99
CA ASP A 4 33.21 -6.99 -45.17
C ASP A 4 33.70 -6.77 -43.72
N CYS A 5 34.68 -7.56 -43.28
CA CYS A 5 35.22 -7.45 -41.93
C CYS A 5 36.47 -6.55 -41.86
N ARG A 6 37.16 -6.38 -42.98
CA ARG A 6 38.38 -5.54 -43.08
C ARG A 6 38.18 -4.08 -42.70
N PRO A 7 37.07 -3.42 -43.06
CA PRO A 7 36.86 -2.02 -42.66
C PRO A 7 36.71 -1.80 -41.15
N LEU A 8 36.23 -2.80 -40.42
CA LEU A 8 36.09 -2.72 -38.95
C LEU A 8 37.44 -2.94 -38.25
N LEU A 9 38.32 -3.74 -38.86
CA LEU A 9 39.65 -4.02 -38.31
C LEU A 9 40.70 -3.01 -38.82
N SER A 10 40.50 -2.36 -40.00
CA SER A 10 41.44 -1.40 -40.57
C SER A 10 41.46 -0.05 -39.83
N SER A 11 40.50 0.26 -38.98
CA SER A 11 40.56 1.44 -38.13
C SER A 11 41.67 1.37 -37.08
N GLU A 12 42.13 0.17 -36.75
CA GLU A 12 43.28 -0.03 -35.86
C GLU A 12 44.63 0.17 -36.56
N GLN A 13 44.69 -0.01 -37.91
CA GLN A 13 45.96 0.09 -38.66
C GLN A 13 46.32 1.52 -39.05
N THR A 14 45.41 2.47 -38.97
CA THR A 14 45.66 3.86 -39.37
C THR A 14 46.18 4.74 -38.21
N GLY A 15 46.39 4.19 -37.02
CA GLY A 15 47.06 4.89 -35.91
C GLY A 15 46.35 6.17 -35.40
N GLU A 16 45.18 6.46 -35.89
CA GLU A 16 44.36 7.54 -35.36
C GLU A 16 43.63 7.04 -34.13
N SER A 17 44.13 7.42 -32.99
CA SER A 17 43.50 7.18 -31.71
C SER A 17 42.18 7.95 -31.63
N TYR A 18 41.09 7.24 -31.84
CA TYR A 18 39.75 7.79 -31.65
C TYR A 18 39.40 8.06 -30.17
N SER A 19 40.36 7.92 -29.27
CA SER A 19 40.17 8.02 -27.83
C SER A 19 39.96 9.44 -27.29
N HIS A 20 40.07 10.46 -28.12
CA HIS A 20 39.96 11.86 -27.69
C HIS A 20 39.13 12.77 -28.62
N ARG A 21 38.23 12.21 -29.43
CA ARG A 21 37.26 13.05 -30.09
C ARG A 21 36.02 13.22 -29.22
N ASP A 22 35.58 14.47 -29.11
CA ASP A 22 34.42 14.89 -28.36
C ASP A 22 33.22 13.94 -28.54
N SER A 23 32.53 13.62 -27.44
CA SER A 23 31.38 12.72 -27.41
C SER A 23 30.29 13.11 -28.42
N ALA A 24 30.19 14.39 -28.80
CA ALA A 24 29.27 14.90 -29.82
C ALA A 24 29.61 14.46 -31.24
N GLU A 25 30.91 14.46 -31.63
CA GLU A 25 31.33 13.96 -32.94
C GLU A 25 31.18 12.45 -33.08
N SER A 26 31.40 11.69 -31.99
CA SER A 26 31.21 10.24 -32.00
C SER A 26 29.72 9.85 -32.11
N LEU A 27 28.81 10.66 -31.55
CA LEU A 27 27.37 10.46 -31.69
C LEU A 27 26.87 10.72 -33.10
N ASP A 28 27.41 11.77 -33.76
CA ASP A 28 27.04 12.13 -35.12
C ASP A 28 27.56 11.08 -36.14
N PHE A 29 28.71 10.51 -35.86
CA PHE A 29 29.27 9.42 -36.65
C PHE A 29 28.45 8.13 -36.53
N LYS A 30 27.95 7.82 -35.33
CA LYS A 30 27.05 6.68 -35.11
C LYS A 30 25.72 6.83 -35.84
N ALA A 31 25.19 8.05 -35.90
CA ALA A 31 23.94 8.35 -36.61
C ALA A 31 24.08 8.19 -38.13
N LYS A 32 25.25 8.48 -38.70
CA LYS A 32 25.52 8.42 -40.18
C LYS A 32 25.90 7.03 -40.69
N ARG A 33 26.32 6.11 -39.81
CA ARG A 33 26.79 4.76 -40.20
C ARG A 33 26.02 3.69 -39.43
N PRO A 34 24.92 3.17 -39.98
CA PRO A 34 24.09 2.18 -39.31
C PRO A 34 24.82 0.86 -39.02
N PHE A 35 25.97 0.64 -39.61
CA PHE A 35 26.80 -0.56 -39.39
C PHE A 35 27.86 -0.38 -38.31
N TYR A 36 28.04 0.82 -37.79
CA TYR A 36 29.02 1.07 -36.74
C TYR A 36 28.45 0.63 -35.37
N VAL A 37 29.07 -0.34 -34.79
CA VAL A 37 28.83 -0.78 -33.42
C VAL A 37 30.11 -0.52 -32.64
N GLU A 38 30.03 0.34 -31.67
CA GLU A 38 31.13 0.55 -30.74
C GLU A 38 31.19 -0.63 -29.78
N PRO A 39 32.23 -1.44 -29.80
CA PRO A 39 32.35 -2.58 -28.89
C PRO A 39 32.86 -2.13 -27.53
N ARG A 40 32.03 -1.40 -26.78
CA ARG A 40 32.40 -0.88 -25.44
C ARG A 40 32.85 -1.98 -24.49
N ASN A 41 32.38 -3.20 -24.72
CA ASN A 41 32.68 -4.35 -23.85
C ASN A 41 33.80 -5.24 -24.42
N ILE A 42 34.44 -4.84 -25.53
CA ILE A 42 35.42 -5.69 -26.23
C ILE A 42 36.86 -5.21 -26.00
N VAL A 43 37.01 -3.96 -25.60
CA VAL A 43 38.34 -3.37 -25.34
C VAL A 43 38.35 -2.93 -23.89
N ASP A 44 38.56 -3.86 -22.99
CA ASP A 44 39.15 -3.54 -21.69
C ASP A 44 40.69 -3.56 -21.87
N ASP A 45 41.36 -2.65 -21.23
CA ASP A 45 42.83 -2.53 -21.26
C ASP A 45 43.57 -3.75 -20.66
N ASP A 46 42.80 -4.76 -20.21
CA ASP A 46 43.35 -5.98 -19.68
C ASP A 46 43.57 -7.03 -20.80
N PRO A 47 44.82 -7.38 -21.13
CA PRO A 47 45.12 -8.31 -22.22
C PRO A 47 44.60 -9.72 -22.03
N GLN A 48 44.04 -10.06 -20.86
CA GLN A 48 43.50 -11.39 -20.57
C GLN A 48 42.00 -11.53 -20.91
N GLU A 49 41.25 -10.43 -21.09
CA GLU A 49 39.82 -10.43 -21.40
C GLU A 49 39.49 -10.06 -22.88
N ARG A 50 40.41 -10.18 -23.81
CA ARG A 50 40.12 -9.91 -25.22
C ARG A 50 39.12 -10.91 -25.78
N VAL A 51 37.93 -10.43 -26.09
CA VAL A 51 36.91 -11.19 -26.81
C VAL A 51 37.42 -11.54 -28.20
N SER A 52 37.20 -12.77 -28.68
CA SER A 52 37.65 -13.20 -30.02
C SER A 52 37.03 -12.31 -31.11
N ALA A 53 37.76 -12.11 -32.19
CA ALA A 53 37.28 -11.33 -33.33
C ALA A 53 35.94 -11.85 -33.88
N GLU A 54 35.69 -13.15 -33.80
CA GLU A 54 34.42 -13.78 -34.18
C GLU A 54 33.26 -13.38 -33.28
N ALA A 55 33.48 -13.30 -31.97
CA ALA A 55 32.47 -12.86 -31.02
C ALA A 55 32.13 -11.35 -31.19
N ALA A 56 33.15 -10.52 -31.53
CA ALA A 56 32.97 -9.12 -31.86
C ALA A 56 32.13 -8.92 -33.12
N ILE A 57 32.42 -9.70 -34.17
CA ILE A 57 31.66 -9.69 -35.42
C ILE A 57 30.22 -10.16 -35.19
N LEU A 58 30.01 -11.20 -34.42
CA LEU A 58 28.69 -11.72 -34.10
C LEU A 58 27.86 -10.65 -33.36
N ASN A 59 28.45 -10.02 -32.37
CA ASN A 59 27.81 -8.96 -31.59
C ASN A 59 27.46 -7.76 -32.48
N SER A 60 28.36 -7.36 -33.38
CA SER A 60 28.12 -6.30 -34.35
C SER A 60 26.95 -6.62 -35.29
N ARG A 61 26.85 -7.86 -35.74
CA ARG A 61 25.73 -8.33 -36.58
C ARG A 61 24.40 -8.34 -35.82
N VAL A 62 24.37 -8.81 -34.59
CA VAL A 62 23.17 -8.80 -33.76
C VAL A 62 22.64 -7.38 -33.57
N HIS A 63 23.52 -6.43 -33.28
CA HIS A 63 23.14 -5.02 -33.16
C HIS A 63 22.68 -4.40 -34.48
N TYR A 64 23.28 -4.78 -35.58
CA TYR A 64 22.90 -4.30 -36.90
C TYR A 64 21.50 -4.80 -37.31
N TYR A 65 21.26 -6.10 -37.23
CA TYR A 65 19.95 -6.66 -37.54
C TYR A 65 18.85 -6.18 -36.58
N GLY A 66 19.18 -5.96 -35.33
CA GLY A 66 18.28 -5.36 -34.35
C GLY A 66 17.84 -3.94 -34.76
N ARG A 67 18.75 -3.13 -35.33
CA ARG A 67 18.41 -1.80 -35.84
C ARG A 67 17.60 -1.84 -37.15
N LEU A 68 17.92 -2.74 -38.06
CA LEU A 68 17.21 -2.89 -39.34
C LEU A 68 15.73 -3.30 -39.12
N THR A 69 15.49 -4.17 -38.18
CA THR A 69 14.13 -4.63 -37.92
C THR A 69 13.31 -3.61 -37.10
N GLY A 70 13.91 -2.52 -36.66
CA GLY A 70 13.29 -1.56 -35.75
C GLY A 70 12.89 -2.17 -34.41
N SER A 71 13.36 -3.40 -34.14
CA SER A 71 12.96 -4.22 -32.99
C SER A 71 14.06 -4.37 -31.94
N SER A 72 15.25 -3.78 -32.14
CA SER A 72 16.33 -3.88 -31.14
C SER A 72 15.92 -3.34 -29.81
N ASP A 73 15.22 -2.19 -29.81
CA ASP A 73 14.67 -1.61 -28.60
C ASP A 73 13.50 -2.41 -28.03
N ARG A 74 12.83 -3.24 -28.86
CA ARG A 74 11.74 -4.10 -28.45
C ARG A 74 12.19 -5.46 -27.91
N LEU A 75 13.38 -5.91 -28.29
CA LEU A 75 13.94 -7.19 -27.84
C LEU A 75 14.86 -7.04 -26.63
N LEU A 76 15.59 -5.91 -26.54
CA LEU A 76 16.61 -5.69 -25.51
C LEU A 76 16.20 -4.65 -24.47
N SER A 77 15.33 -3.70 -24.84
CA SER A 77 14.81 -2.70 -23.93
C SER A 77 13.40 -2.33 -24.37
N PRO A 78 12.40 -2.39 -23.52
CA PRO A 78 11.07 -1.94 -23.89
C PRO A 78 11.11 -0.43 -24.15
N PRO A 79 10.45 0.04 -25.21
CA PRO A 79 10.54 1.44 -25.65
C PRO A 79 9.81 2.34 -24.71
N ASN A 80 9.63 2.40 -23.62
CA ASN A 80 9.03 3.26 -22.58
C ASN A 80 8.38 2.44 -21.45
N HIS A 81 8.72 2.78 -20.24
CA HIS A 81 8.03 2.31 -19.06
C HIS A 81 6.54 2.69 -19.14
N VAL A 82 5.67 1.84 -18.59
CA VAL A 82 4.24 2.14 -18.49
C VAL A 82 4.01 3.37 -17.62
N ILE A 83 4.78 3.47 -16.56
CA ILE A 83 4.82 4.65 -15.69
C ILE A 83 6.12 5.38 -15.98
N PRO A 84 6.07 6.67 -16.42
CA PRO A 84 7.29 7.46 -16.61
C PRO A 84 8.10 7.48 -15.32
N ARG A 85 9.42 7.29 -15.41
CA ARG A 85 10.27 7.37 -14.23
C ARG A 85 10.23 8.78 -13.66
N PRO A 86 9.72 8.99 -12.44
CA PRO A 86 9.84 10.27 -11.77
C PRO A 86 11.28 10.50 -11.31
N GLU A 87 11.65 11.74 -11.07
CA GLU A 87 12.93 12.11 -10.46
C GLU A 87 13.14 11.43 -9.09
N GLU A 88 12.05 11.06 -8.44
CA GLU A 88 12.04 10.44 -7.11
C GLU A 88 11.09 9.25 -7.13
N ILE A 89 11.59 8.08 -6.74
CA ILE A 89 10.80 6.84 -6.64
C ILE A 89 10.41 6.62 -5.18
N TYR A 90 9.12 6.41 -4.95
CA TYR A 90 8.56 6.08 -3.63
C TYR A 90 7.89 4.72 -3.65
N ILE A 91 8.15 3.95 -2.61
CA ILE A 91 7.45 2.68 -2.35
C ILE A 91 6.37 2.93 -1.31
N TYR A 92 5.19 2.39 -1.55
CA TYR A 92 4.06 2.51 -0.66
C TYR A 92 3.18 1.26 -0.67
N SER A 93 2.52 1.02 0.44
CA SER A 93 1.33 0.16 0.52
C SER A 93 0.10 1.05 0.73
N PRO A 94 -1.10 0.69 0.25
CA PRO A 94 -2.27 1.57 0.29
C PRO A 94 -2.60 2.15 1.66
N LEU A 95 -2.39 1.39 2.72
CA LEU A 95 -2.65 1.84 4.09
C LEU A 95 -1.40 1.84 4.97
N GLY A 96 -0.23 1.65 4.37
CA GLY A 96 1.06 1.64 5.04
C GLY A 96 1.80 2.96 4.96
N THR A 97 3.08 2.89 5.27
CA THR A 97 4.01 4.01 5.12
C THR A 97 4.60 4.04 3.72
N ALA A 98 5.02 5.21 3.28
CA ALA A 98 5.70 5.37 2.00
C ALA A 98 7.15 5.81 2.23
N PHE A 99 8.11 5.24 1.48
CA PHE A 99 9.51 5.68 1.54
C PHE A 99 10.05 6.04 0.18
N LYS A 100 11.03 6.94 0.20
CA LYS A 100 11.83 7.26 -0.97
C LYS A 100 12.82 6.12 -1.24
N VAL A 101 12.83 5.62 -2.46
CA VAL A 101 13.91 4.78 -2.98
C VAL A 101 15.00 5.71 -3.50
N THR A 102 16.18 5.62 -2.94
CA THR A 102 17.35 6.31 -3.49
C THR A 102 17.80 5.57 -4.75
N ASP A 103 17.86 6.28 -5.87
CA ASP A 103 18.41 5.74 -7.11
C ASP A 103 19.86 5.31 -6.90
N SER A 104 20.16 4.10 -7.33
CA SER A 104 21.38 3.38 -6.97
C SER A 104 22.54 3.56 -7.95
N ASP A 105 22.66 4.69 -8.59
CA ASP A 105 23.91 5.03 -9.26
C ASP A 105 24.95 5.49 -8.22
N GLY A 106 25.50 4.50 -7.48
CA GLY A 106 26.55 4.71 -6.47
C GLY A 106 26.15 4.51 -5.02
N SER A 107 24.89 4.26 -4.68
CA SER A 107 24.44 4.04 -3.30
C SER A 107 24.54 2.57 -2.88
N SER A 108 25.03 2.31 -1.67
CA SER A 108 25.11 0.98 -1.07
C SER A 108 23.72 0.33 -1.00
N LYS A 109 23.56 -0.82 -1.67
CA LYS A 109 22.35 -1.66 -1.56
C LYS A 109 22.09 -2.03 -0.11
N ASN A 110 20.82 -2.12 0.25
CA ASN A 110 20.39 -2.40 1.62
C ASN A 110 20.63 -3.88 2.01
N PRO A 111 21.15 -4.16 3.22
CA PRO A 111 21.21 -5.53 3.73
C PRO A 111 19.81 -6.12 3.91
N SER A 112 19.69 -7.46 3.86
CA SER A 112 18.43 -8.20 3.97
C SER A 112 17.56 -7.77 5.15
N ILE A 113 18.15 -7.51 6.31
CA ILE A 113 17.41 -7.11 7.51
C ILE A 113 16.68 -5.77 7.31
N ILE A 114 17.34 -4.80 6.69
CA ILE A 114 16.72 -3.49 6.38
C ILE A 114 15.60 -3.67 5.35
N THR A 115 15.79 -4.55 4.36
CA THR A 115 14.75 -4.86 3.37
C THR A 115 13.53 -5.52 4.01
N ILE A 116 13.72 -6.47 4.93
CA ILE A 116 12.63 -7.11 5.68
C ILE A 116 11.84 -6.07 6.49
N PHE A 117 12.53 -5.20 7.25
CA PHE A 117 11.87 -4.15 8.01
C PHE A 117 11.22 -3.09 7.12
N ALA A 118 11.79 -2.80 5.95
CA ALA A 118 11.18 -1.91 4.97
C ALA A 118 9.83 -2.47 4.46
N ILE A 119 9.77 -3.76 4.12
CA ILE A 119 8.53 -4.43 3.72
C ILE A 119 7.51 -4.40 4.86
N TRP A 120 7.94 -4.79 6.07
CA TRP A 120 7.09 -4.77 7.26
C TRP A 120 6.51 -3.37 7.49
N ASN A 121 7.36 -2.35 7.53
CA ASN A 121 6.93 -0.97 7.76
C ASN A 121 6.03 -0.43 6.61
N THR A 122 6.28 -0.86 5.36
CA THR A 122 5.43 -0.50 4.22
C THR A 122 4.00 -1.03 4.38
N MET A 123 3.85 -2.27 4.86
CA MET A 123 2.53 -2.87 5.10
C MET A 123 1.88 -2.38 6.40
N MET A 124 2.69 -2.06 7.42
CA MET A 124 2.17 -1.51 8.67
C MET A 124 1.62 -0.11 8.48
N GLY A 125 0.38 0.07 8.79
CA GLY A 125 -0.28 1.36 8.69
C GLY A 125 -1.64 1.32 9.38
N THR A 126 -2.60 2.03 8.83
CA THR A 126 -3.93 2.18 9.42
C THR A 126 -4.78 0.92 9.36
N SER A 127 -4.45 -0.05 8.51
CA SER A 127 -5.15 -1.35 8.44
C SER A 127 -5.11 -2.11 9.76
N ILE A 128 -4.03 -1.97 10.55
CA ILE A 128 -3.89 -2.60 11.86
C ILE A 128 -5.04 -2.21 12.82
N LEU A 129 -5.60 -1.01 12.65
CA LEU A 129 -6.71 -0.51 13.47
C LEU A 129 -8.02 -1.27 13.24
N SER A 130 -8.19 -1.84 12.02
CA SER A 130 -9.43 -2.52 11.63
C SER A 130 -9.38 -4.04 11.80
N ILE A 131 -8.23 -4.63 12.13
CA ILE A 131 -8.10 -6.08 12.28
C ILE A 131 -9.00 -6.64 13.41
N PRO A 132 -9.07 -6.03 14.62
CA PRO A 132 -9.96 -6.53 15.67
C PRO A 132 -11.43 -6.55 15.25
N TRP A 133 -11.88 -5.52 14.54
CA TRP A 133 -13.21 -5.45 13.96
C TRP A 133 -13.43 -6.55 12.90
N GLY A 134 -12.44 -6.79 12.05
CA GLY A 134 -12.49 -7.87 11.06
C GLY A 134 -12.64 -9.25 11.72
N ILE A 135 -11.90 -9.53 12.81
CA ILE A 135 -12.04 -10.77 13.60
C ILE A 135 -13.45 -10.90 14.17
N LYS A 136 -14.01 -9.79 14.71
CA LYS A 136 -15.40 -9.76 15.17
C LYS A 136 -16.38 -10.17 14.06
N GLN A 137 -16.18 -9.68 12.83
CA GLN A 137 -17.09 -9.99 11.71
C GLN A 137 -17.00 -11.44 11.25
N ALA A 138 -15.83 -12.06 11.35
CA ALA A 138 -15.63 -13.45 10.97
C ALA A 138 -15.97 -14.46 12.09
N GLY A 139 -15.96 -14.00 13.32
CA GLY A 139 -15.87 -14.84 14.52
C GLY A 139 -14.42 -15.11 14.91
N PHE A 140 -14.18 -15.46 16.17
CA PHE A 140 -12.82 -15.55 16.72
C PHE A 140 -11.97 -16.61 16.01
N THR A 141 -12.43 -17.85 16.00
CA THR A 141 -11.68 -19.00 15.45
C THR A 141 -11.53 -18.88 13.95
N LEU A 142 -12.63 -18.61 13.24
CA LEU A 142 -12.61 -18.42 11.79
C LEU A 142 -11.78 -17.19 11.40
N GLY A 143 -11.84 -16.11 12.17
CA GLY A 143 -11.08 -14.89 11.93
C GLY A 143 -9.58 -15.11 11.99
N ILE A 144 -9.07 -15.85 12.98
CA ILE A 144 -7.66 -16.23 13.10
C ILE A 144 -7.24 -17.11 11.91
N PHE A 145 -8.06 -18.13 11.57
CA PHE A 145 -7.79 -19.01 10.45
C PHE A 145 -7.71 -18.23 9.13
N ILE A 146 -8.68 -17.36 8.86
CA ILE A 146 -8.72 -16.52 7.64
C ILE A 146 -7.49 -15.59 7.58
N LEU A 147 -7.09 -14.97 8.70
CA LEU A 147 -5.93 -14.09 8.74
C LEU A 147 -4.67 -14.83 8.29
N VAL A 148 -4.42 -16.03 8.85
CA VAL A 148 -3.27 -16.86 8.47
C VAL A 148 -3.38 -17.34 7.02
N PHE A 149 -4.55 -17.84 6.62
CA PHE A 149 -4.77 -18.35 5.27
C PHE A 149 -4.60 -17.27 4.19
N ILE A 150 -5.23 -16.10 4.37
CA ILE A 150 -5.09 -14.97 3.44
C ILE A 150 -3.66 -14.45 3.44
N GLY A 151 -2.99 -14.36 4.60
CA GLY A 151 -1.58 -13.97 4.67
C GLY A 151 -0.67 -14.86 3.83
N LEU A 152 -0.84 -16.20 3.91
CA LEU A 152 -0.09 -17.16 3.10
C LEU A 152 -0.45 -17.05 1.61
N LEU A 153 -1.71 -16.86 1.29
CA LEU A 153 -2.18 -16.69 -0.07
C LEU A 153 -1.61 -15.41 -0.71
N MET A 154 -1.63 -14.31 0.00
CA MET A 154 -1.07 -13.02 -0.42
C MET A 154 0.45 -13.12 -0.61
N LEU A 155 1.16 -13.82 0.28
CA LEU A 155 2.57 -14.12 0.12
C LEU A 155 2.85 -14.89 -1.19
N TYR A 156 2.04 -15.92 -1.48
CA TYR A 156 2.18 -16.69 -2.72
C TYR A 156 1.96 -15.83 -3.96
N CYS A 157 0.91 -15.01 -3.98
CA CYS A 157 0.64 -14.10 -5.10
C CYS A 157 1.75 -13.06 -5.26
N CYS A 158 2.25 -12.50 -4.16
CA CYS A 158 3.37 -11.56 -4.14
C CYS A 158 4.67 -12.20 -4.67
N TYR A 159 4.95 -13.44 -4.28
CA TYR A 159 6.06 -14.22 -4.82
C TYR A 159 5.96 -14.40 -6.34
N THR A 160 4.75 -14.65 -6.85
CA THR A 160 4.51 -14.79 -8.30
C THR A 160 4.77 -13.48 -9.04
N VAL A 161 4.35 -12.34 -8.46
CA VAL A 161 4.67 -11.00 -8.98
C VAL A 161 6.17 -10.77 -9.00
N LEU A 162 6.87 -11.07 -7.91
CA LEU A 162 8.31 -10.86 -7.79
C LEU A 162 9.12 -11.67 -8.82
N LYS A 163 8.66 -12.87 -9.16
CA LYS A 163 9.30 -13.72 -10.17
C LYS A 163 8.91 -13.39 -11.61
N SER A 164 7.85 -12.65 -11.83
CA SER A 164 7.29 -12.43 -13.17
C SER A 164 8.24 -11.74 -14.16
N PRO A 165 9.09 -10.75 -13.81
CA PRO A 165 10.04 -10.17 -14.76
C PRO A 165 11.11 -11.17 -15.18
N LYS A 166 11.65 -11.96 -14.25
CA LYS A 166 12.70 -12.95 -14.51
C LYS A 166 12.23 -14.13 -15.37
N ALA A 167 10.92 -14.33 -15.49
CA ALA A 167 10.33 -15.38 -16.31
C ALA A 167 10.26 -15.02 -17.80
N ILE A 168 10.62 -13.78 -18.18
CA ILE A 168 10.61 -13.29 -19.56
C ILE A 168 12.00 -13.52 -20.16
N PRO A 169 12.13 -14.42 -21.17
CA PRO A 169 13.41 -14.69 -21.80
C PRO A 169 13.81 -13.58 -22.78
N TYR A 170 15.10 -13.39 -22.95
CA TYR A 170 15.72 -12.53 -23.97
C TYR A 170 15.42 -11.02 -23.88
N VAL A 171 14.93 -10.55 -22.74
CA VAL A 171 14.65 -9.12 -22.52
C VAL A 171 15.29 -8.71 -21.20
N ASP A 172 15.99 -7.57 -21.21
CA ASP A 172 16.45 -6.97 -19.96
C ASP A 172 15.25 -6.39 -19.20
N THR A 173 14.93 -7.01 -18.09
CA THR A 173 13.81 -6.65 -17.21
C THR A 173 14.29 -6.01 -15.91
N SER A 174 15.56 -5.60 -15.83
CA SER A 174 16.17 -5.05 -14.61
C SER A 174 15.40 -3.83 -14.08
N ASP A 175 14.86 -3.02 -15.00
CA ASP A 175 14.16 -1.79 -14.68
C ASP A 175 12.62 -1.91 -14.65
N TRP A 176 12.10 -3.09 -15.01
CA TRP A 176 10.66 -3.28 -15.13
C TRP A 176 9.95 -3.29 -13.79
N GLU A 177 8.74 -2.73 -13.82
CA GLU A 177 7.76 -2.85 -12.76
C GLU A 177 6.60 -3.75 -13.19
N PHE A 178 5.68 -4.03 -12.27
CA PHE A 178 4.58 -4.96 -12.57
C PHE A 178 3.66 -4.49 -13.72
N PRO A 179 3.35 -3.19 -13.90
CA PRO A 179 2.62 -2.72 -15.07
C PRO A 179 3.32 -2.97 -16.41
N ASP A 180 4.67 -2.95 -16.44
CA ASP A 180 5.45 -3.27 -17.64
C ASP A 180 5.32 -4.75 -18.00
N VAL A 181 5.32 -5.63 -16.99
CA VAL A 181 5.04 -7.06 -17.16
C VAL A 181 3.62 -7.27 -17.72
N CYS A 182 2.62 -6.57 -17.19
CA CYS A 182 1.25 -6.64 -17.70
C CYS A 182 1.16 -6.17 -19.16
N ARG A 183 1.90 -5.11 -19.53
CA ARG A 183 1.99 -4.65 -20.91
C ARG A 183 2.59 -5.69 -21.85
N TYR A 184 3.62 -6.39 -21.42
CA TYR A 184 4.28 -7.44 -22.21
C TYR A 184 3.35 -8.61 -22.51
N TYR A 185 2.58 -9.07 -21.51
CA TYR A 185 1.70 -10.24 -21.68
C TYR A 185 0.34 -9.91 -22.29
N PHE A 186 -0.24 -8.75 -21.99
CA PHE A 186 -1.63 -8.38 -22.36
C PHE A 186 -1.71 -7.13 -23.25
N GLY A 187 -0.58 -6.56 -23.67
CA GLY A 187 -0.54 -5.36 -24.49
C GLY A 187 -1.14 -4.12 -23.81
N LYS A 188 -1.78 -3.25 -24.59
CA LYS A 188 -2.40 -2.01 -24.10
C LYS A 188 -3.51 -2.26 -23.06
N PHE A 189 -4.26 -3.34 -23.21
CA PHE A 189 -5.30 -3.69 -22.22
C PHE A 189 -4.69 -3.99 -20.84
N GLY A 190 -3.63 -4.79 -20.78
CA GLY A 190 -2.92 -5.06 -19.52
C GLY A 190 -2.32 -3.80 -18.90
N GLN A 191 -1.79 -2.91 -19.72
CA GLN A 191 -1.26 -1.61 -19.27
C GLN A 191 -2.35 -0.78 -18.59
N TRP A 192 -3.44 -0.50 -19.32
CA TRP A 192 -4.49 0.38 -18.82
C TRP A 192 -5.24 -0.20 -17.62
N SER A 193 -5.56 -1.49 -17.65
CA SER A 193 -6.25 -2.13 -16.54
C SER A 193 -5.38 -2.18 -15.27
N SER A 194 -4.08 -2.50 -15.36
CA SER A 194 -3.19 -2.46 -14.20
C SER A 194 -3.09 -1.06 -13.59
N LEU A 195 -3.03 -0.01 -14.42
CA LEU A 195 -3.03 1.38 -13.96
C LEU A 195 -4.34 1.77 -13.27
N VAL A 196 -5.49 1.43 -13.88
CA VAL A 196 -6.80 1.75 -13.29
C VAL A 196 -6.95 1.10 -11.91
N PHE A 197 -6.64 -0.18 -11.76
CA PHE A 197 -6.72 -0.84 -10.46
C PHE A 197 -5.68 -0.34 -9.45
N SER A 198 -4.49 0.06 -9.90
CA SER A 198 -3.51 0.76 -9.05
C SER A 198 -4.07 2.10 -8.57
N MET A 199 -4.74 2.85 -9.45
CA MET A 199 -5.39 4.11 -9.07
C MET A 199 -6.53 3.90 -8.06
N VAL A 200 -7.35 2.86 -8.22
CA VAL A 200 -8.41 2.52 -7.25
C VAL A 200 -7.80 2.28 -5.85
N SER A 201 -6.68 1.56 -5.77
CA SER A 201 -6.01 1.33 -4.48
C SER A 201 -5.47 2.62 -3.85
N LEU A 202 -4.87 3.51 -4.64
CA LEU A 202 -4.33 4.79 -4.18
C LEU A 202 -5.41 5.76 -3.71
N ILE A 203 -6.45 5.94 -4.53
CA ILE A 203 -7.57 6.84 -4.21
C ILE A 203 -8.32 6.29 -3.00
N GLY A 204 -8.58 4.97 -2.96
CA GLY A 204 -9.19 4.32 -1.80
C GLY A 204 -8.40 4.56 -0.51
N ALA A 205 -7.08 4.43 -0.55
CA ALA A 205 -6.21 4.74 0.58
C ALA A 205 -6.29 6.21 1.00
N MET A 206 -6.27 7.14 0.05
CA MET A 206 -6.39 8.58 0.34
C MET A 206 -7.71 8.92 1.00
N VAL A 207 -8.81 8.30 0.56
CA VAL A 207 -10.12 8.48 1.18
C VAL A 207 -10.14 7.94 2.61
N VAL A 208 -9.60 6.75 2.85
CA VAL A 208 -9.48 6.18 4.21
C VAL A 208 -8.66 7.10 5.12
N TYR A 209 -7.53 7.59 4.62
CA TYR A 209 -6.71 8.54 5.38
C TYR A 209 -7.46 9.83 5.70
N TRP A 210 -8.25 10.35 4.76
CA TRP A 210 -9.05 11.56 5.03
C TRP A 210 -10.05 11.34 6.16
N VAL A 211 -10.79 10.24 6.12
CA VAL A 211 -11.77 9.89 7.16
C VAL A 211 -11.09 9.68 8.52
N LEU A 212 -9.96 8.96 8.55
CA LEU A 212 -9.21 8.72 9.79
C LEU A 212 -8.57 9.99 10.35
N MET A 213 -7.97 10.83 9.51
CA MET A 213 -7.42 12.12 9.94
C MET A 213 -8.52 13.02 10.51
N SER A 214 -9.71 13.03 9.88
CA SER A 214 -10.87 13.76 10.40
C SER A 214 -11.26 13.26 11.79
N ASN A 215 -11.30 11.94 11.98
CA ASN A 215 -11.61 11.32 13.27
C ASN A 215 -10.54 11.65 14.33
N PHE A 216 -9.27 11.47 14.01
CA PHE A 216 -8.18 11.74 14.96
C PHE A 216 -8.06 13.22 15.31
N LEU A 217 -8.21 14.10 14.34
CA LEU A 217 -8.20 15.55 14.58
C LEU A 217 -9.35 15.95 15.49
N TYR A 218 -10.56 15.42 15.25
CA TYR A 218 -11.72 15.65 16.11
C TYR A 218 -11.44 15.24 17.57
N ASN A 219 -11.02 14.00 17.78
CA ASN A 219 -10.76 13.47 19.13
C ASN A 219 -9.60 14.20 19.83
N THR A 220 -8.54 14.56 19.06
CA THR A 220 -7.41 15.33 19.59
C THR A 220 -7.83 16.73 20.05
N GLY A 221 -8.65 17.42 19.27
CA GLY A 221 -9.18 18.73 19.63
C GLY A 221 -10.12 18.67 20.82
N GLN A 222 -10.97 17.64 20.91
CA GLN A 222 -11.82 17.41 22.08
C GLN A 222 -11.00 17.17 23.35
N PHE A 223 -9.95 16.36 23.28
CA PHE A 223 -9.06 16.15 24.40
C PHE A 223 -8.44 17.46 24.90
N ILE A 224 -7.88 18.26 24.00
CA ILE A 224 -7.22 19.53 24.33
C ILE A 224 -8.23 20.51 24.94
N TYR A 225 -9.42 20.63 24.35
CA TYR A 225 -10.47 21.50 24.86
C TYR A 225 -10.91 21.10 26.27
N ASN A 226 -11.20 19.83 26.48
CA ASN A 226 -11.65 19.30 27.77
C ASN A 226 -10.59 19.47 28.87
N TYR A 227 -9.31 19.21 28.50
CA TYR A 227 -8.19 19.40 29.41
C TYR A 227 -8.01 20.87 29.80
N ALA A 228 -8.11 21.79 28.84
CA ALA A 228 -7.94 23.22 29.07
C ALA A 228 -9.07 23.84 29.93
N HIS A 229 -10.30 23.32 29.80
CA HIS A 229 -11.48 23.86 30.50
C HIS A 229 -11.87 23.02 31.72
N ASN A 230 -11.09 21.99 32.10
CA ASN A 230 -11.39 21.05 33.19
C ASN A 230 -12.82 20.46 33.13
N VAL A 231 -13.30 20.20 31.90
CA VAL A 231 -14.61 19.60 31.69
C VAL A 231 -14.55 18.12 32.06
N ASN A 232 -15.21 17.73 33.12
CA ASN A 232 -15.38 16.33 33.48
C ASN A 232 -16.35 15.68 32.49
N MET A 233 -15.81 14.96 31.52
CA MET A 233 -16.59 14.21 30.54
C MET A 233 -17.26 13.02 31.25
N SER A 234 -18.54 13.09 31.43
CA SER A 234 -19.40 11.91 31.54
C SER A 234 -19.53 11.35 30.12
N ASP A 235 -18.50 10.62 29.63
CA ASP A 235 -18.66 9.85 28.40
C ASP A 235 -19.84 8.90 28.58
N SER A 236 -20.76 8.93 27.64
CA SER A 236 -22.04 8.23 27.54
C SER A 236 -22.22 7.01 28.45
N GLU A 237 -23.44 6.84 28.94
CA GLU A 237 -23.92 5.83 29.92
C GLU A 237 -23.54 4.36 29.60
N PHE A 238 -22.94 4.07 28.44
CA PHE A 238 -22.57 2.74 27.96
C PHE A 238 -21.07 2.52 28.00
N GLY A 239 -20.48 2.40 29.14
CA GLY A 239 -19.06 2.09 29.31
C GLY A 239 -18.75 1.36 30.60
N THR A 240 -17.55 0.77 30.66
CA THR A 240 -17.05 0.17 31.90
C THR A 240 -16.67 1.26 32.92
N ASN A 241 -16.91 1.01 34.20
CA ASN A 241 -16.49 1.90 35.27
C ASN A 241 -15.02 1.60 35.63
N GLY A 242 -14.19 2.61 35.76
CA GLY A 242 -12.80 2.44 36.21
C GLY A 242 -11.79 3.29 35.44
N SER A 243 -10.49 3.11 35.75
CA SER A 243 -9.38 3.85 35.16
C SER A 243 -9.13 3.49 33.68
N ASP A 244 -9.56 2.31 33.23
CA ASP A 244 -9.45 1.83 31.85
C ASP A 244 -10.85 1.62 31.26
N LYS A 245 -11.54 2.74 31.04
CA LYS A 245 -12.89 2.76 30.50
C LYS A 245 -12.86 2.37 29.01
N VAL A 246 -13.78 1.50 28.59
CA VAL A 246 -14.09 1.18 27.21
C VAL A 246 -15.51 1.62 26.91
N ILE A 247 -15.74 2.24 25.76
CA ILE A 247 -17.05 2.77 25.35
C ILE A 247 -17.60 2.00 24.15
N CYS A 248 -18.94 1.89 24.11
CA CYS A 248 -19.68 1.40 22.96
C CYS A 248 -20.37 2.59 22.28
N PRO A 249 -19.91 3.04 21.13
CA PRO A 249 -20.45 4.23 20.45
C PRO A 249 -21.91 4.09 20.00
N TYR A 250 -22.37 2.85 19.81
CA TYR A 250 -23.74 2.56 19.39
C TYR A 250 -24.40 1.61 20.41
N PRO A 251 -25.37 2.08 21.22
CA PRO A 251 -26.15 1.18 22.04
C PRO A 251 -26.92 0.21 21.17
N ASN A 252 -26.82 -1.10 21.44
CA ASN A 252 -27.63 -2.11 20.79
C ASN A 252 -29.10 -1.77 20.99
N THR A 253 -29.78 -1.37 19.92
CA THR A 253 -31.22 -1.29 19.87
C THR A 253 -31.74 -2.74 19.75
N ASP A 254 -31.97 -3.38 20.90
CA ASP A 254 -32.81 -4.58 20.93
C ASP A 254 -34.18 -4.25 20.38
N PRO A 255 -34.65 -4.93 19.30
CA PRO A 255 -35.95 -4.63 18.72
C PRO A 255 -37.14 -4.94 19.65
N GLY A 256 -36.90 -5.43 20.86
CA GLY A 256 -37.92 -5.82 21.83
C GLY A 256 -38.02 -4.92 23.08
N ARG A 257 -37.13 -3.96 23.26
CA ARG A 257 -37.21 -3.07 24.41
C ARG A 257 -37.56 -1.66 23.94
N ASN A 258 -38.82 -1.25 24.20
CA ASN A 258 -39.29 0.13 24.02
C ASN A 258 -38.51 1.09 24.93
N GLY A 259 -37.26 1.29 24.61
CA GLY A 259 -36.44 2.33 25.20
C GLY A 259 -36.48 3.53 24.27
N SER A 260 -37.24 4.54 24.65
CA SER A 260 -37.19 5.88 24.10
C SER A 260 -35.75 6.27 23.84
N ILE A 261 -35.44 6.67 22.60
CA ILE A 261 -34.24 7.39 22.27
C ILE A 261 -34.17 8.61 23.16
N SER A 262 -33.48 8.50 24.29
CA SER A 262 -33.10 9.66 25.08
C SER A 262 -31.99 10.36 24.28
N MET A 263 -32.41 11.25 23.37
CA MET A 263 -31.62 12.39 22.98
C MET A 263 -30.97 12.92 24.25
N LEU A 264 -29.65 12.94 24.34
CA LEU A 264 -28.90 13.42 25.49
C LEU A 264 -29.43 14.79 25.92
N THR A 265 -30.34 14.77 26.88
CA THR A 265 -30.72 15.97 27.63
C THR A 265 -29.58 16.22 28.61
N PHE A 266 -28.71 17.15 28.25
CA PHE A 266 -27.73 17.73 29.18
C PHE A 266 -28.48 18.19 30.42
N SER A 267 -28.16 17.60 31.55
CA SER A 267 -28.59 18.11 32.85
C SER A 267 -28.02 19.52 33.01
N ASN A 268 -28.90 20.50 32.93
CA ASN A 268 -28.61 21.92 33.10
C ASN A 268 -28.08 22.17 34.54
N ASN A 269 -26.76 22.23 34.67
CA ASN A 269 -26.13 23.04 35.70
C ASN A 269 -25.58 24.29 35.01
N GLY A 270 -26.24 25.41 35.27
CA GLY A 270 -26.09 26.66 34.56
C GLY A 270 -24.66 27.21 34.55
N ASN A 271 -24.36 27.95 33.51
CA ASN A 271 -23.26 28.83 33.14
C ASN A 271 -22.12 28.28 32.30
N HIS A 272 -21.92 26.95 32.11
CA HIS A 272 -20.92 26.45 31.16
C HIS A 272 -21.51 25.95 29.82
N THR A 273 -22.84 25.95 29.68
CA THR A 273 -23.55 25.38 28.51
C THR A 273 -23.41 26.19 27.22
N SER A 274 -23.22 27.50 27.33
CA SER A 274 -23.08 28.38 26.15
C SER A 274 -21.74 28.15 25.41
N ASP A 275 -20.65 27.96 26.16
CA ASP A 275 -19.32 27.81 25.60
C ASP A 275 -19.11 26.41 24.99
N VAL A 276 -19.67 25.37 25.62
CA VAL A 276 -19.65 23.99 25.12
C VAL A 276 -20.45 23.87 23.82
N ASN A 277 -21.66 24.43 23.77
CA ASN A 277 -22.48 24.45 22.54
C ASN A 277 -21.81 25.24 21.41
N SER A 278 -21.07 26.32 21.73
CA SER A 278 -20.28 27.07 20.74
C SER A 278 -19.12 26.25 20.20
N PHE A 279 -18.39 25.52 21.07
CA PHE A 279 -17.29 24.66 20.63
C PHE A 279 -17.78 23.51 19.75
N GLU A 280 -18.84 22.80 20.12
CA GLU A 280 -19.42 21.71 19.33
C GLU A 280 -19.91 22.17 17.95
N HIS A 281 -20.40 23.39 17.83
CA HIS A 281 -20.79 23.98 16.55
C HIS A 281 -19.59 24.16 15.60
N TRP A 282 -18.46 24.67 16.12
CA TRP A 282 -17.24 24.89 15.33
C TRP A 282 -16.37 23.63 15.20
N TRP A 283 -16.50 22.65 16.09
CA TRP A 283 -15.69 21.43 16.13
C TRP A 283 -16.54 20.18 15.93
N SER A 284 -17.19 20.07 14.76
CA SER A 284 -18.06 18.95 14.39
C SER A 284 -17.30 17.91 13.58
N LYS A 285 -17.39 16.62 13.97
CA LYS A 285 -16.70 15.48 13.35
C LYS A 285 -16.96 15.37 11.84
N THR A 286 -18.19 15.60 11.41
CA THR A 286 -18.63 15.38 10.00
C THR A 286 -18.77 16.66 9.20
N ASN A 287 -19.01 17.81 9.83
CA ASN A 287 -19.31 19.05 9.13
C ASN A 287 -18.09 19.95 8.96
N THR A 288 -17.36 20.27 10.02
CA THR A 288 -16.29 21.29 10.00
C THR A 288 -14.90 20.70 9.92
N ILE A 289 -14.60 19.60 10.61
CA ILE A 289 -13.27 19.00 10.65
C ILE A 289 -12.77 18.56 9.26
N PRO A 290 -13.58 17.89 8.41
CA PRO A 290 -13.14 17.53 7.06
C PRO A 290 -12.78 18.75 6.19
N LEU A 291 -13.40 19.92 6.46
CA LEU A 291 -13.10 21.16 5.76
C LEU A 291 -11.81 21.82 6.25
N TYR A 292 -11.53 21.78 7.57
CA TYR A 292 -10.28 22.30 8.12
C TYR A 292 -9.04 21.56 7.57
N LEU A 293 -9.18 20.26 7.31
CA LEU A 293 -8.12 19.48 6.68
C LEU A 293 -7.80 19.95 5.26
N ILE A 294 -8.75 20.57 4.53
CA ILE A 294 -8.47 21.16 3.21
C ILE A 294 -7.41 22.25 3.33
N ILE A 295 -7.57 23.15 4.30
CA ILE A 295 -6.65 24.28 4.51
C ILE A 295 -5.24 23.78 4.81
N LEU A 296 -5.12 22.67 5.54
CA LEU A 296 -3.84 22.06 5.89
C LEU A 296 -3.23 21.27 4.73
N LEU A 297 -4.00 20.38 4.09
CA LEU A 297 -3.47 19.35 3.19
C LEU A 297 -3.37 19.82 1.74
N LEU A 298 -4.28 20.70 1.26
CA LEU A 298 -4.26 21.15 -0.13
C LEU A 298 -2.94 21.86 -0.51
N PRO A 299 -2.39 22.77 0.31
CA PRO A 299 -1.06 23.34 0.04
C PRO A 299 0.04 22.29 0.01
N LEU A 300 0.00 21.31 0.92
CA LEU A 300 1.00 20.24 1.00
C LEU A 300 0.98 19.33 -0.25
N LEU A 301 -0.20 19.10 -0.83
CA LEU A 301 -0.36 18.34 -2.07
C LEU A 301 0.20 19.07 -3.31
N CYS A 302 0.30 20.41 -3.26
CA CYS A 302 0.78 21.21 -4.39
C CYS A 302 2.31 21.25 -4.51
N PHE A 303 3.06 20.71 -3.54
CA PHE A 303 4.52 20.66 -3.63
C PHE A 303 4.97 19.84 -4.84
N ARG A 304 6.00 20.32 -5.54
CA ARG A 304 6.54 19.66 -6.73
C ARG A 304 7.21 18.33 -6.38
N SER A 305 8.03 18.32 -5.34
CA SER A 305 8.74 17.13 -4.83
C SER A 305 8.18 16.70 -3.48
N ALA A 306 8.06 15.39 -3.32
CA ALA A 306 7.59 14.78 -2.08
C ALA A 306 8.72 14.42 -1.11
N SER A 307 9.99 14.69 -1.45
CA SER A 307 11.19 14.29 -0.65
C SER A 307 11.20 14.86 0.75
N PHE A 308 10.64 16.06 0.95
CA PHE A 308 10.48 16.64 2.29
C PHE A 308 9.66 15.73 3.21
N PHE A 309 8.53 15.23 2.73
CA PHE A 309 7.63 14.38 3.52
C PHE A 309 8.22 13.00 3.78
N ALA A 310 9.01 12.47 2.84
CA ALA A 310 9.65 11.17 2.98
C ALA A 310 10.61 11.09 4.18
N ARG A 311 11.18 12.24 4.60
CA ARG A 311 12.05 12.29 5.80
C ARG A 311 11.31 11.97 7.09
N PHE A 312 9.99 12.17 7.12
CA PHE A 312 9.16 11.91 8.31
C PHE A 312 8.58 10.51 8.35
N THR A 313 8.88 9.66 7.37
CA THR A 313 8.33 8.30 7.28
C THR A 313 8.72 7.41 8.48
N PHE A 314 9.86 7.68 9.12
CA PHE A 314 10.28 6.97 10.33
C PHE A 314 9.28 7.12 11.50
N LEU A 315 8.49 8.20 11.51
CA LEU A 315 7.43 8.39 12.49
C LEU A 315 6.34 7.32 12.38
N GLY A 316 6.13 6.77 11.18
CA GLY A 316 5.25 5.63 10.98
C GLY A 316 5.68 4.41 11.79
N THR A 317 6.97 4.09 11.78
CA THR A 317 7.51 3.00 12.60
C THR A 317 7.31 3.25 14.09
N ILE A 318 7.58 4.48 14.55
CA ILE A 318 7.38 4.86 15.96
C ILE A 318 5.90 4.74 16.33
N SER A 319 4.99 5.20 15.47
CA SER A 319 3.54 5.11 15.70
C SER A 319 3.08 3.66 15.85
N VAL A 320 3.57 2.75 15.00
CA VAL A 320 3.21 1.31 15.08
C VAL A 320 3.77 0.66 16.34
N VAL A 321 5.03 0.94 16.69
CA VAL A 321 5.63 0.43 17.94
C VAL A 321 4.85 0.94 19.14
N TYR A 322 4.51 2.23 19.18
CA TYR A 322 3.69 2.79 20.25
C TYR A 322 2.30 2.13 20.32
N LEU A 323 1.69 1.86 19.16
CA LEU A 323 0.39 1.17 19.08
C LEU A 323 0.46 -0.25 19.66
N ILE A 324 1.53 -1.01 19.37
CA ILE A 324 1.76 -2.34 19.95
C ILE A 324 1.88 -2.24 21.48
N VAL A 325 2.64 -1.27 21.99
CA VAL A 325 2.77 -1.03 23.43
C VAL A 325 1.41 -0.67 24.06
N LEU A 326 0.66 0.26 23.44
CA LEU A 326 -0.67 0.65 23.89
C LEU A 326 -1.62 -0.55 23.97
N VAL A 327 -1.67 -1.37 22.92
CA VAL A 327 -2.50 -2.59 22.88
C VAL A 327 -2.12 -3.55 24.00
N THR A 328 -0.82 -3.76 24.23
CA THR A 328 -0.32 -4.62 25.29
C THR A 328 -0.73 -4.11 26.67
N VAL A 329 -0.51 -2.83 26.96
CA VAL A 329 -0.86 -2.22 28.25
C VAL A 329 -2.36 -2.27 28.48
N LYS A 330 -3.15 -1.93 27.47
CA LYS A 330 -4.62 -1.99 27.58
C LYS A 330 -5.13 -3.42 27.76
N ALA A 331 -4.59 -4.39 27.05
CA ALA A 331 -4.97 -5.80 27.20
C ALA A 331 -4.66 -6.34 28.60
N VAL A 332 -3.49 -5.98 29.14
CA VAL A 332 -3.11 -6.39 30.53
C VAL A 332 -4.03 -5.75 31.56
N ARG A 333 -4.41 -4.48 31.42
CA ARG A 333 -5.26 -3.77 32.36
C ARG A 333 -6.72 -4.18 32.30
N LEU A 334 -7.25 -4.42 31.12
CA LEU A 334 -8.64 -4.86 30.91
C LEU A 334 -8.84 -6.33 31.25
N GLY A 335 -7.78 -7.14 31.20
CA GLY A 335 -7.90 -8.60 31.34
C GLY A 335 -8.41 -9.27 30.05
N PHE A 336 -8.64 -10.58 30.13
CA PHE A 336 -9.14 -11.36 29.00
C PHE A 336 -10.56 -11.82 29.24
N HIS A 337 -11.43 -11.60 28.27
CA HIS A 337 -12.86 -11.89 28.31
C HIS A 337 -13.24 -12.75 27.11
N LEU A 338 -12.91 -14.05 27.18
CA LEU A 338 -13.23 -15.05 26.17
C LEU A 338 -14.02 -16.18 26.82
N GLU A 339 -15.33 -16.16 26.62
CA GLU A 339 -16.22 -17.23 27.03
C GLU A 339 -16.73 -17.96 25.78
N PHE A 340 -16.25 -19.17 25.56
CA PHE A 340 -16.65 -20.02 24.43
C PHE A 340 -17.67 -21.04 24.92
N HIS A 341 -18.91 -20.97 24.45
CA HIS A 341 -19.94 -21.95 24.72
C HIS A 341 -20.48 -22.54 23.40
N TRP A 342 -20.71 -23.84 23.37
CA TRP A 342 -21.30 -24.53 22.23
C TRP A 342 -22.76 -24.17 21.97
N ILE A 343 -23.45 -23.59 22.96
CA ILE A 343 -24.87 -23.25 22.92
C ILE A 343 -24.99 -21.74 23.12
N ASP A 344 -25.61 -21.07 22.18
CA ASP A 344 -25.86 -19.61 22.16
C ASP A 344 -26.94 -19.21 23.18
N THR A 345 -26.72 -19.51 24.46
CA THR A 345 -27.69 -19.26 25.55
C THR A 345 -27.35 -18.06 26.41
N THR A 346 -26.18 -17.47 26.30
CA THR A 346 -25.73 -16.32 27.08
C THR A 346 -25.66 -15.05 26.25
N GLU A 347 -26.06 -13.91 26.81
CA GLU A 347 -26.01 -12.59 26.16
C GLU A 347 -24.59 -12.20 25.74
N PHE A 348 -23.55 -12.77 26.34
CA PHE A 348 -22.14 -12.42 26.09
C PHE A 348 -21.36 -13.50 25.35
N TYR A 349 -22.07 -14.38 24.67
CA TYR A 349 -21.45 -15.43 23.85
C TYR A 349 -20.46 -14.87 22.83
N VAL A 350 -19.27 -15.48 22.74
CA VAL A 350 -18.26 -15.14 21.75
C VAL A 350 -18.43 -16.07 20.55
N PRO A 351 -18.93 -15.58 19.41
CA PRO A 351 -19.12 -16.42 18.24
C PRO A 351 -17.79 -16.85 17.64
N GLU A 352 -17.61 -18.16 17.47
CA GLU A 352 -16.42 -18.72 16.82
C GLU A 352 -16.46 -18.56 15.30
N PHE A 353 -17.67 -18.61 14.71
CA PHE A 353 -17.92 -18.55 13.27
C PHE A 353 -19.07 -17.59 12.96
N ARG A 354 -18.82 -16.66 12.03
CA ARG A 354 -19.85 -15.76 11.51
C ARG A 354 -19.84 -15.73 9.99
N LEU A 355 -21.02 -15.64 9.37
CA LEU A 355 -21.15 -15.55 7.92
C LEU A 355 -20.63 -14.24 7.33
N LEU A 356 -20.41 -13.21 8.16
CA LEU A 356 -19.86 -11.92 7.75
C LEU A 356 -18.33 -11.95 7.51
N PHE A 357 -17.70 -13.13 7.52
CA PHE A 357 -16.27 -13.31 7.29
C PHE A 357 -15.71 -12.68 5.99
N PRO A 358 -16.50 -12.49 4.89
CA PRO A 358 -15.97 -11.82 3.71
C PRO A 358 -15.57 -10.36 3.98
N GLN A 359 -16.12 -9.72 4.99
CA GLN A 359 -15.66 -8.37 5.37
C GLN A 359 -14.21 -8.40 5.83
N LEU A 360 -13.81 -9.41 6.60
CA LEU A 360 -12.42 -9.62 7.00
C LEU A 360 -11.52 -9.91 5.79
N THR A 361 -11.96 -10.75 4.84
CA THR A 361 -11.14 -11.07 3.66
C THR A 361 -10.87 -9.83 2.80
N GLY A 362 -11.84 -8.93 2.66
CA GLY A 362 -11.66 -7.65 1.98
C GLY A 362 -10.65 -6.73 2.69
N VAL A 363 -10.74 -6.62 4.02
CA VAL A 363 -9.79 -5.84 4.84
C VAL A 363 -8.39 -6.42 4.73
N LEU A 364 -8.22 -7.75 4.88
CA LEU A 364 -6.92 -8.41 4.81
C LEU A 364 -6.27 -8.30 3.43
N THR A 365 -7.08 -8.33 2.36
CA THR A 365 -6.57 -8.15 1.00
C THR A 365 -5.87 -6.80 0.84
N LEU A 366 -6.40 -5.74 1.45
CA LEU A 366 -5.75 -4.42 1.45
C LEU A 366 -4.59 -4.34 2.45
N ALA A 367 -4.73 -4.97 3.62
CA ALA A 367 -3.73 -4.96 4.69
C ALA A 367 -2.41 -5.64 4.27
N PHE A 368 -2.47 -6.75 3.54
CA PHE A 368 -1.31 -7.47 3.00
C PHE A 368 -0.91 -7.02 1.58
N PHE A 369 -1.50 -5.93 1.07
CA PHE A 369 -1.26 -5.48 -0.29
C PHE A 369 0.08 -4.73 -0.42
N ILE A 370 1.02 -5.30 -1.16
CA ILE A 370 2.31 -4.71 -1.55
C ILE A 370 2.69 -5.06 -2.99
N HIS A 371 1.79 -5.75 -3.70
CA HIS A 371 2.04 -6.37 -5.00
C HIS A 371 2.43 -5.36 -6.09
N ASN A 372 1.98 -4.11 -5.97
CA ASN A 372 2.27 -3.04 -6.91
C ASN A 372 3.71 -2.52 -6.85
N CYS A 373 4.40 -2.67 -5.71
CA CYS A 373 5.72 -2.07 -5.48
C CYS A 373 6.79 -3.05 -5.02
N ILE A 374 6.47 -4.34 -4.89
CA ILE A 374 7.40 -5.34 -4.37
C ILE A 374 8.64 -5.51 -5.25
N ILE A 375 8.49 -5.41 -6.57
CA ILE A 375 9.62 -5.52 -7.52
C ILE A 375 10.62 -4.41 -7.24
N THR A 376 10.16 -3.15 -7.16
CA THR A 376 10.98 -1.98 -6.87
C THR A 376 11.66 -2.08 -5.51
N LEU A 377 10.93 -2.53 -4.49
CA LEU A 377 11.46 -2.67 -3.14
C LEU A 377 12.58 -3.72 -3.08
N MET A 378 12.39 -4.85 -3.74
CA MET A 378 13.37 -5.93 -3.77
C MET A 378 14.61 -5.63 -4.62
N LYS A 379 14.53 -4.69 -5.58
CA LYS A 379 15.71 -4.23 -6.33
C LYS A 379 16.76 -3.58 -5.43
N SER A 380 16.33 -2.92 -4.35
CA SER A 380 17.22 -2.28 -3.38
C SER A 380 17.95 -3.26 -2.47
N ASN A 381 17.59 -4.56 -2.46
CA ASN A 381 18.25 -5.57 -1.64
C ASN A 381 19.65 -5.90 -2.19
N LYS A 382 20.66 -5.91 -1.30
CA LYS A 382 22.03 -6.27 -1.64
C LYS A 382 22.13 -7.73 -2.12
N ASN A 383 21.42 -8.64 -1.44
CA ASN A 383 21.46 -10.07 -1.71
C ASN A 383 20.21 -10.52 -2.47
N GLN A 384 20.19 -10.30 -3.78
CA GLN A 384 19.04 -10.62 -4.64
C GLN A 384 18.63 -12.11 -4.61
N GLU A 385 19.55 -12.99 -4.28
CA GLU A 385 19.30 -14.44 -4.12
C GLU A 385 18.35 -14.73 -2.94
N ASN A 386 18.44 -13.93 -1.89
CA ASN A 386 17.65 -14.06 -0.67
C ASN A 386 16.26 -13.40 -0.74
N ASN A 387 15.91 -12.75 -1.85
CA ASN A 387 14.66 -11.98 -1.96
C ASN A 387 13.41 -12.78 -1.56
N VAL A 388 13.33 -14.06 -1.90
CA VAL A 388 12.19 -14.92 -1.56
C VAL A 388 12.12 -15.18 -0.05
N ARG A 389 13.28 -15.47 0.56
CA ARG A 389 13.37 -15.66 2.01
C ARG A 389 12.99 -14.38 2.75
N ASP A 390 13.55 -13.25 2.33
CA ASP A 390 13.35 -11.94 2.96
C ASP A 390 11.88 -11.51 2.85
N LEU A 391 11.25 -11.77 1.70
CA LEU A 391 9.80 -11.59 1.51
C LEU A 391 8.99 -12.45 2.48
N SER A 392 9.32 -13.74 2.59
CA SER A 392 8.59 -14.68 3.47
C SER A 392 8.71 -14.29 4.94
N VAL A 393 9.91 -13.90 5.38
CA VAL A 393 10.14 -13.42 6.76
C VAL A 393 9.37 -12.13 7.03
N ALA A 394 9.35 -11.19 6.07
CA ALA A 394 8.59 -9.95 6.21
C ALA A 394 7.09 -10.21 6.34
N TYR A 395 6.51 -11.06 5.48
CA TYR A 395 5.09 -11.44 5.57
C TYR A 395 4.74 -12.16 6.88
N LEU A 396 5.65 -13.01 7.37
CA LEU A 396 5.49 -13.65 8.69
C LEU A 396 5.44 -12.59 9.80
N LEU A 397 6.35 -11.63 9.78
CA LEU A 397 6.40 -10.55 10.78
C LEU A 397 5.13 -9.69 10.73
N VAL A 398 4.65 -9.37 9.53
CA VAL A 398 3.37 -8.64 9.33
C VAL A 398 2.19 -9.44 9.87
N GLY A 399 2.09 -10.73 9.49
CA GLY A 399 1.02 -11.60 9.95
C GLY A 399 0.99 -11.77 11.46
N LEU A 400 2.15 -11.94 12.09
CA LEU A 400 2.28 -12.00 13.55
C LEU A 400 1.86 -10.68 14.22
N THR A 401 2.21 -9.53 13.64
CA THR A 401 1.81 -8.23 14.18
C THR A 401 0.30 -8.03 14.09
N TYR A 402 -0.32 -8.37 12.97
CA TYR A 402 -1.77 -8.29 12.80
C TYR A 402 -2.50 -9.27 13.72
N LEU A 403 -2.00 -10.50 13.83
CA LEU A 403 -2.56 -11.49 14.74
C LEU A 403 -2.46 -11.02 16.19
N TYR A 404 -1.30 -10.50 16.59
CA TYR A 404 -1.07 -9.99 17.94
C TYR A 404 -2.06 -8.90 18.31
N VAL A 405 -2.14 -7.83 17.50
CA VAL A 405 -3.05 -6.71 17.79
C VAL A 405 -4.51 -7.14 17.69
N GLY A 406 -4.87 -7.91 16.65
CA GLY A 406 -6.25 -8.35 16.45
C GLY A 406 -6.77 -9.22 17.57
N VAL A 407 -6.00 -10.23 17.97
CA VAL A 407 -6.39 -11.16 19.04
C VAL A 407 -6.39 -10.47 20.40
N LEU A 408 -5.37 -9.68 20.73
CA LEU A 408 -5.30 -9.03 22.04
C LEU A 408 -6.44 -8.04 22.26
N ILE A 409 -6.74 -7.17 21.29
CA ILE A 409 -7.85 -6.21 21.41
C ILE A 409 -9.18 -6.95 21.47
N PHE A 410 -9.40 -7.95 20.62
CA PHE A 410 -10.62 -8.73 20.64
C PHE A 410 -10.81 -9.47 21.98
N ALA A 411 -9.76 -10.13 22.48
CA ALA A 411 -9.80 -10.87 23.73
C ALA A 411 -9.95 -9.97 24.96
N ALA A 412 -9.27 -8.82 24.97
CA ALA A 412 -9.29 -7.89 26.08
C ALA A 412 -10.57 -7.02 26.12
N PHE A 413 -11.33 -6.95 25.03
CA PHE A 413 -12.57 -6.19 25.00
C PHE A 413 -13.56 -6.74 26.08
N PRO A 414 -14.00 -5.91 27.05
CA PRO A 414 -14.75 -6.38 28.20
C PRO A 414 -16.16 -6.84 27.81
N SER A 415 -16.38 -8.14 27.89
CA SER A 415 -17.66 -8.79 27.63
C SER A 415 -17.86 -9.93 28.64
N PRO A 416 -18.78 -9.82 29.60
CA PRO A 416 -19.60 -8.66 30.00
C PRO A 416 -18.77 -7.50 30.56
N PRO A 417 -19.27 -6.22 30.75
CA PRO A 417 -20.67 -5.84 30.53
C PRO A 417 -21.02 -5.38 29.11
N LEU A 418 -20.03 -5.26 28.21
CA LEU A 418 -20.25 -4.85 26.83
C LEU A 418 -20.33 -6.07 25.89
N PHE A 419 -20.88 -5.86 24.70
CA PHE A 419 -20.91 -6.89 23.66
C PHE A 419 -19.70 -6.76 22.73
N LYS A 420 -19.13 -7.86 22.26
CA LYS A 420 -18.05 -7.85 21.25
C LYS A 420 -18.46 -7.11 19.94
N ASP A 421 -19.77 -7.01 19.70
CA ASP A 421 -20.32 -6.27 18.55
C ASP A 421 -20.09 -4.75 18.62
N CYS A 422 -19.70 -4.23 19.77
CA CYS A 422 -19.29 -2.84 19.93
C CYS A 422 -17.89 -2.52 19.37
N ILE A 423 -17.09 -3.52 19.00
CA ILE A 423 -15.75 -3.27 18.44
C ILE A 423 -15.88 -2.52 17.12
N GLU A 424 -15.32 -1.32 17.06
CA GLU A 424 -15.39 -0.40 15.92
C GLU A 424 -14.34 -0.71 14.84
N PRO A 425 -14.59 -0.31 13.56
CA PRO A 425 -13.60 -0.45 12.48
C PRO A 425 -12.26 0.26 12.75
N ASN A 426 -12.26 1.28 13.59
CA ASN A 426 -11.09 1.85 14.21
C ASN A 426 -11.18 1.57 15.73
N PHE A 427 -10.47 0.57 16.21
CA PHE A 427 -10.58 0.15 17.61
C PHE A 427 -10.20 1.25 18.62
N LEU A 428 -9.46 2.29 18.20
CA LEU A 428 -9.20 3.44 19.06
C LEU A 428 -10.47 4.22 19.40
N ASP A 429 -11.53 4.11 18.60
CA ASP A 429 -12.82 4.76 18.88
C ASP A 429 -13.60 4.08 20.02
N ASN A 430 -13.17 2.89 20.45
CA ASN A 430 -13.69 2.23 21.64
C ASN A 430 -13.10 2.76 22.96
N PHE A 431 -12.16 3.70 22.90
CA PHE A 431 -11.59 4.33 24.08
C PHE A 431 -12.03 5.79 24.17
N PRO A 432 -12.28 6.29 25.41
CA PRO A 432 -12.72 7.66 25.61
C PRO A 432 -11.71 8.69 25.09
N SER A 433 -12.20 9.87 24.75
CA SER A 433 -11.37 10.97 24.31
C SER A 433 -10.42 11.46 25.40
N GLY A 434 -10.77 11.29 26.68
CA GLY A 434 -9.95 11.66 27.83
C GLY A 434 -8.77 10.72 28.15
N ASP A 435 -8.63 9.59 27.47
CA ASP A 435 -7.52 8.66 27.69
C ASP A 435 -6.21 9.18 27.10
N VAL A 436 -5.24 9.48 27.99
CA VAL A 436 -3.95 10.08 27.62
C VAL A 436 -3.15 9.17 26.68
N MET A 437 -3.11 7.85 26.92
CA MET A 437 -2.35 6.93 26.07
C MET A 437 -2.96 6.86 24.66
N VAL A 438 -4.28 6.82 24.57
CA VAL A 438 -5.00 6.81 23.29
C VAL A 438 -4.89 8.16 22.58
N PHE A 439 -4.91 9.27 23.31
CA PHE A 439 -4.66 10.61 22.76
C PHE A 439 -3.28 10.69 22.10
N VAL A 440 -2.23 10.19 22.77
CA VAL A 440 -0.87 10.16 22.18
C VAL A 440 -0.83 9.29 20.92
N ALA A 441 -1.49 8.12 20.94
CA ALA A 441 -1.59 7.26 19.75
C ALA A 441 -2.28 7.97 18.57
N ARG A 442 -3.44 8.59 18.82
CA ARG A 442 -4.20 9.36 17.81
C ARG A 442 -3.36 10.51 17.22
N THR A 443 -2.60 11.20 18.09
CA THR A 443 -1.75 12.33 17.67
C THR A 443 -0.58 11.86 16.81
N PHE A 444 0.10 10.76 17.17
CA PHE A 444 1.17 10.19 16.35
C PHE A 444 0.66 9.69 14.99
N LEU A 445 -0.47 8.99 14.98
CA LEU A 445 -1.09 8.52 13.74
C LEU A 445 -1.58 9.69 12.88
N LEU A 446 -2.17 10.72 13.47
CA LEU A 446 -2.58 11.93 12.75
C LEU A 446 -1.39 12.59 12.05
N PHE A 447 -0.29 12.79 12.78
CA PHE A 447 0.91 13.40 12.21
C PHE A 447 1.53 12.54 11.10
N GLN A 448 1.59 11.22 11.33
CA GLN A 448 2.04 10.27 10.30
C GLN A 448 1.19 10.39 9.03
N MET A 449 -0.14 10.41 9.17
CA MET A 449 -1.04 10.50 8.02
C MET A 449 -0.91 11.83 7.28
N ILE A 450 -0.76 12.95 7.99
CA ILE A 450 -0.54 14.27 7.39
C ILE A 450 0.74 14.27 6.53
N THR A 451 1.78 13.54 6.93
CA THR A 451 3.04 13.46 6.18
C THR A 451 3.00 12.44 5.03
N VAL A 452 2.24 11.35 5.18
CA VAL A 452 2.11 10.31 4.14
C VAL A 452 1.10 10.70 3.06
N TYR A 453 0.06 11.45 3.38
CA TYR A 453 -0.98 11.86 2.43
C TYR A 453 -0.44 12.60 1.19
N PRO A 454 0.47 13.58 1.30
CA PRO A 454 1.10 14.20 0.13
C PRO A 454 1.95 13.24 -0.70
N LEU A 455 2.55 12.21 -0.09
CA LEU A 455 3.29 11.17 -0.82
C LEU A 455 2.35 10.33 -1.69
N LEU A 456 1.19 9.93 -1.16
CA LEU A 456 0.17 9.24 -1.94
C LEU A 456 -0.36 10.13 -3.08
N GLY A 457 -0.62 11.42 -2.81
CA GLY A 457 -1.02 12.39 -3.84
C GLY A 457 0.04 12.57 -4.93
N TYR A 458 1.32 12.54 -4.57
CA TYR A 458 2.42 12.55 -5.54
C TYR A 458 2.37 11.32 -6.46
N LEU A 459 2.13 10.12 -5.92
CA LEU A 459 2.03 8.88 -6.70
C LEU A 459 0.83 8.89 -7.65
N VAL A 460 -0.33 9.37 -7.19
CA VAL A 460 -1.51 9.58 -8.05
C VAL A 460 -1.16 10.54 -9.19
N ARG A 461 -0.48 11.64 -8.89
CA ARG A 461 -0.05 12.62 -9.87
C ARG A 461 0.92 12.03 -10.90
N VAL A 462 1.93 11.28 -10.46
CA VAL A 462 2.89 10.61 -11.36
C VAL A 462 2.18 9.66 -12.32
N GLN A 463 1.23 8.86 -11.81
CA GLN A 463 0.50 7.91 -12.65
C GLN A 463 -0.46 8.60 -13.62
N ILE A 464 -1.26 9.56 -13.18
CA ILE A 464 -2.26 10.23 -14.04
C ILE A 464 -1.60 11.23 -14.99
N MET A 465 -0.85 12.20 -14.45
CA MET A 465 -0.26 13.28 -15.25
C MET A 465 0.84 12.73 -16.16
N GLY A 466 1.62 11.74 -15.68
CA GLY A 466 2.63 11.07 -16.47
C GLY A 466 2.05 10.38 -17.71
N GLN A 467 0.87 9.75 -17.60
CA GLN A 467 0.21 9.09 -18.73
C GLN A 467 -0.45 10.09 -19.71
N ILE A 468 -1.03 11.18 -19.19
CA ILE A 468 -1.76 12.15 -20.02
C ILE A 468 -0.82 13.14 -20.69
N PHE A 469 0.15 13.67 -19.95
CA PHE A 469 1.01 14.78 -20.39
C PHE A 469 2.48 14.37 -20.59
N GLY A 470 2.87 13.12 -20.29
CA GLY A 470 4.26 12.68 -20.31
C GLY A 470 5.16 13.32 -19.23
N ASN A 471 4.60 14.13 -18.36
CA ASN A 471 5.31 14.82 -17.27
C ASN A 471 4.46 14.76 -15.99
N HIS A 472 5.08 14.49 -14.85
CA HIS A 472 4.40 14.42 -13.56
C HIS A 472 3.97 15.80 -13.01
N TYR A 473 4.49 16.89 -13.53
CA TYR A 473 4.14 18.26 -13.14
C TYR A 473 4.02 19.19 -14.37
N PRO A 474 2.98 19.02 -15.21
CA PRO A 474 2.85 19.79 -16.45
C PRO A 474 2.61 21.30 -16.18
N SER A 475 1.76 21.64 -15.19
CA SER A 475 1.48 23.00 -14.76
C SER A 475 0.84 22.99 -13.37
N PHE A 476 1.03 24.06 -12.61
CA PHE A 476 0.41 24.25 -11.29
C PHE A 476 -1.12 24.08 -11.33
N PHE A 477 -1.79 24.64 -12.34
CA PHE A 477 -3.25 24.56 -12.45
C PHE A 477 -3.77 23.16 -12.67
N HIS A 478 -3.09 22.32 -13.46
CA HIS A 478 -3.46 20.92 -13.67
C HIS A 478 -3.30 20.11 -12.38
N VAL A 479 -2.20 20.34 -11.67
CA VAL A 479 -1.95 19.69 -10.38
C VAL A 479 -2.97 20.13 -9.34
N LEU A 480 -3.29 21.42 -9.27
CA LEU A 480 -4.30 21.97 -8.36
C LEU A 480 -5.69 21.36 -8.66
N ALA A 481 -6.09 21.28 -9.94
CA ALA A 481 -7.37 20.69 -10.33
C ALA A 481 -7.47 19.21 -9.90
N LEU A 482 -6.40 18.42 -10.13
CA LEU A 482 -6.35 17.03 -9.66
C LEU A 482 -6.46 16.96 -8.13
N ASN A 483 -5.71 17.79 -7.41
CA ASN A 483 -5.72 17.80 -5.95
C ASN A 483 -7.10 18.18 -5.39
N ILE A 484 -7.78 19.18 -5.98
CA ILE A 484 -9.15 19.56 -5.59
C ILE A 484 -10.12 18.39 -5.80
N LEU A 485 -9.99 17.63 -6.89
CA LEU A 485 -10.84 16.48 -7.16
C LEU A 485 -10.64 15.38 -6.12
N ILE A 486 -9.38 15.06 -5.77
CA ILE A 486 -9.05 14.04 -4.77
C ILE A 486 -9.53 14.48 -3.38
N VAL A 487 -9.22 15.70 -2.98
CA VAL A 487 -9.62 16.26 -1.69
C VAL A 487 -11.15 16.36 -1.59
N GLY A 488 -11.81 16.80 -2.66
CA GLY A 488 -13.27 16.86 -2.74
C GLY A 488 -13.92 15.49 -2.55
N ALA A 489 -13.38 14.44 -3.17
CA ALA A 489 -13.84 13.06 -2.95
C ALA A 489 -13.66 12.64 -1.48
N GLY A 490 -12.50 12.93 -0.88
CA GLY A 490 -12.23 12.65 0.54
C GLY A 490 -13.23 13.34 1.48
N VAL A 491 -13.50 14.63 1.26
CA VAL A 491 -14.46 15.42 2.05
C VAL A 491 -15.89 14.89 1.91
N LEU A 492 -16.31 14.61 0.67
CA LEU A 492 -17.66 14.07 0.41
C LEU A 492 -17.88 12.74 1.13
N ILE A 493 -16.91 11.83 1.05
CA ILE A 493 -17.01 10.52 1.71
C ILE A 493 -16.95 10.68 3.23
N ALA A 494 -16.05 11.52 3.76
CA ALA A 494 -15.97 11.78 5.20
C ALA A 494 -17.27 12.37 5.77
N LYS A 495 -18.00 13.15 4.96
CA LYS A 495 -19.27 13.76 5.35
C LYS A 495 -20.46 12.80 5.24
N PHE A 496 -20.57 12.09 4.11
CA PHE A 496 -21.78 11.31 3.79
C PHE A 496 -21.66 9.82 4.09
N TYR A 497 -20.44 9.27 4.08
CA TYR A 497 -20.21 7.85 4.29
C TYR A 497 -18.90 7.58 5.07
N PRO A 498 -18.81 8.00 6.35
CA PRO A 498 -17.58 7.89 7.14
C PRO A 498 -17.29 6.46 7.65
N ASN A 499 -17.75 5.42 6.93
CA ASN A 499 -17.56 4.03 7.34
C ASN A 499 -16.23 3.48 6.82
N ILE A 500 -15.20 3.57 7.66
CA ILE A 500 -13.82 3.16 7.34
C ILE A 500 -13.75 1.68 6.94
N GLY A 501 -14.44 0.80 7.69
CA GLY A 501 -14.45 -0.64 7.44
C GLY A 501 -14.95 -0.98 6.03
N SER A 502 -16.04 -0.35 5.60
CA SER A 502 -16.59 -0.54 4.26
C SER A 502 -15.65 -0.01 3.17
N ILE A 503 -15.06 1.17 3.36
CA ILE A 503 -14.14 1.76 2.36
C ILE A 503 -12.91 0.85 2.18
N ILE A 504 -12.32 0.36 3.27
CA ILE A 504 -11.16 -0.53 3.25
C ILE A 504 -11.51 -1.84 2.53
N ARG A 505 -12.64 -2.50 2.89
CA ARG A 505 -12.99 -3.80 2.33
C ARG A 505 -13.32 -3.73 0.84
N PHE A 506 -14.06 -2.72 0.38
CA PHE A 506 -14.37 -2.55 -1.04
C PHE A 506 -13.12 -2.20 -1.87
N SER A 507 -12.30 -1.27 -1.39
CA SER A 507 -11.03 -0.92 -2.05
C SER A 507 -10.11 -2.13 -2.14
N GLY A 508 -9.97 -2.89 -1.04
CA GLY A 508 -9.14 -4.08 -0.97
C GLY A 508 -9.61 -5.19 -1.90
N ALA A 509 -10.93 -5.50 -1.89
CA ALA A 509 -11.47 -6.53 -2.75
C ALA A 509 -11.36 -6.15 -4.25
N THR A 510 -11.56 -4.87 -4.60
CA THR A 510 -11.51 -4.39 -5.98
C THR A 510 -10.09 -4.39 -6.54
N CYS A 511 -9.13 -3.75 -5.85
CA CYS A 511 -7.75 -3.74 -6.31
C CYS A 511 -7.10 -5.12 -6.20
N GLY A 512 -7.45 -5.89 -5.16
CA GLY A 512 -6.97 -7.24 -4.94
C GLY A 512 -7.41 -8.20 -6.03
N LEU A 513 -8.66 -8.11 -6.51
CA LEU A 513 -9.10 -8.94 -7.63
C LEU A 513 -8.12 -8.85 -8.80
N ALA A 514 -7.78 -7.66 -9.24
CA ALA A 514 -6.92 -7.49 -10.41
C ALA A 514 -5.44 -7.71 -10.10
N LEU A 515 -4.89 -6.98 -9.12
CA LEU A 515 -3.44 -6.88 -8.91
C LEU A 515 -2.86 -8.02 -8.06
N VAL A 516 -3.71 -8.74 -7.32
CA VAL A 516 -3.29 -9.89 -6.50
C VAL A 516 -3.67 -11.20 -7.16
N PHE A 517 -4.93 -11.36 -7.56
CA PHE A 517 -5.45 -12.66 -8.00
C PHE A 517 -5.39 -12.85 -9.51
N VAL A 518 -5.91 -11.91 -10.30
CA VAL A 518 -6.07 -12.09 -11.75
C VAL A 518 -4.75 -11.94 -12.49
N PHE A 519 -4.10 -10.78 -12.43
CA PHE A 519 -2.90 -10.53 -13.23
C PHE A 519 -1.74 -11.46 -12.86
N PRO A 520 -1.37 -11.69 -11.58
CA PRO A 520 -0.27 -12.58 -11.26
C PRO A 520 -0.53 -14.02 -11.70
N ALA A 521 -1.78 -14.52 -11.50
CA ALA A 521 -2.15 -15.86 -11.92
C ALA A 521 -2.10 -16.03 -13.45
N LEU A 522 -2.65 -15.07 -14.20
CA LEU A 522 -2.63 -15.12 -15.66
C LEU A 522 -1.21 -14.98 -16.23
N VAL A 523 -0.41 -14.04 -15.71
CA VAL A 523 1.00 -13.88 -16.11
C VAL A 523 1.76 -15.17 -15.89
N HIS A 524 1.59 -15.81 -14.73
CA HIS A 524 2.26 -17.06 -14.41
C HIS A 524 1.82 -18.21 -15.34
N MET A 525 0.51 -18.39 -15.55
CA MET A 525 -0.03 -19.42 -16.45
C MET A 525 0.44 -19.22 -17.90
N ILE A 526 0.42 -18.00 -18.40
CA ILE A 526 0.87 -17.70 -19.77
C ILE A 526 2.38 -17.91 -19.89
N SER A 527 3.15 -17.53 -18.89
CA SER A 527 4.60 -17.78 -18.84
C SER A 527 4.91 -19.28 -18.93
N LEU A 528 4.28 -20.10 -18.08
CA LEU A 528 4.45 -21.55 -18.11
C LEU A 528 3.97 -22.17 -19.44
N LYS A 529 2.88 -21.66 -20.02
CA LYS A 529 2.40 -22.11 -21.32
C LYS A 529 3.40 -21.81 -22.44
N ARG A 530 4.00 -20.62 -22.46
CA ARG A 530 5.05 -20.25 -23.44
C ARG A 530 6.30 -21.11 -23.29
N GLN A 531 6.63 -21.54 -22.07
CA GLN A 531 7.76 -22.43 -21.78
C GLN A 531 7.44 -23.92 -22.05
N GLY A 532 6.20 -24.25 -22.39
CA GLY A 532 5.76 -25.64 -22.58
C GLY A 532 5.69 -26.48 -21.29
N THR A 533 5.77 -25.85 -20.14
CA THR A 533 5.83 -26.50 -18.80
C THR A 533 4.52 -26.45 -18.03
N LEU A 534 3.45 -25.86 -18.60
CA LEU A 534 2.16 -25.74 -17.93
C LEU A 534 1.52 -27.14 -17.73
N ARG A 535 1.40 -27.54 -16.46
CA ARG A 535 0.69 -28.75 -16.05
C ARG A 535 -0.75 -28.43 -15.66
N TRP A 536 -1.68 -29.35 -15.91
CA TRP A 536 -3.10 -29.16 -15.58
C TRP A 536 -3.39 -28.84 -14.10
N PRO A 537 -2.68 -29.42 -13.08
CA PRO A 537 -2.92 -29.04 -11.68
C PRO A 537 -2.55 -27.58 -11.40
N SER A 538 -1.47 -27.08 -12.03
CA SER A 538 -1.07 -25.69 -11.90
C SER A 538 -2.11 -24.75 -12.53
N ALA A 539 -2.64 -25.10 -13.70
CA ALA A 539 -3.68 -24.32 -14.35
C ALA A 539 -4.95 -24.29 -13.49
N LEU A 540 -5.36 -25.43 -12.93
CA LEU A 540 -6.54 -25.52 -12.04
C LEU A 540 -6.36 -24.65 -10.78
N PHE A 541 -5.21 -24.72 -10.13
CA PHE A 541 -4.90 -23.94 -8.94
C PHE A 541 -4.96 -22.42 -9.21
N HIS A 542 -4.34 -21.94 -10.28
CA HIS A 542 -4.36 -20.51 -10.61
C HIS A 542 -5.74 -20.04 -11.08
N SER A 543 -6.50 -20.89 -11.75
CA SER A 543 -7.91 -20.59 -12.07
C SER A 543 -8.76 -20.48 -10.80
N PHE A 544 -8.52 -21.36 -9.83
CA PHE A 544 -9.17 -21.29 -8.51
C PHE A 544 -8.83 -19.97 -7.77
N LEU A 545 -7.57 -19.49 -7.83
CA LEU A 545 -7.19 -18.19 -7.26
C LEU A 545 -7.98 -17.04 -7.89
N ILE A 546 -8.18 -17.05 -9.21
CA ILE A 546 -8.97 -16.03 -9.91
C ILE A 546 -10.43 -16.08 -9.44
N LEU A 547 -11.01 -17.27 -9.32
CA LEU A 547 -12.38 -17.45 -8.83
C LEU A 547 -12.51 -16.98 -7.36
N LEU A 548 -11.51 -17.26 -6.53
CA LEU A 548 -11.48 -16.81 -5.13
C LEU A 548 -11.45 -15.28 -5.04
N GLY A 549 -10.65 -14.61 -5.88
CA GLY A 549 -10.62 -13.16 -5.96
C GLY A 549 -11.97 -12.57 -6.39
N LEU A 550 -12.61 -13.18 -7.39
CA LEU A 550 -13.93 -12.79 -7.86
C LEU A 550 -15.00 -12.99 -6.77
N ALA A 551 -14.98 -14.15 -6.10
CA ALA A 551 -15.90 -14.45 -5.00
C ALA A 551 -15.72 -13.46 -3.85
N ASN A 552 -14.44 -13.10 -3.50
CA ASN A 552 -14.16 -12.09 -2.49
C ASN A 552 -14.80 -10.74 -2.84
N LEU A 553 -14.66 -10.28 -4.09
CA LEU A 553 -15.27 -9.01 -4.53
C LEU A 553 -16.79 -9.08 -4.49
N LEU A 554 -17.40 -10.13 -5.08
CA LEU A 554 -18.85 -10.28 -5.13
C LEU A 554 -19.45 -10.35 -3.71
N ALA A 555 -18.80 -11.07 -2.80
CA ALA A 555 -19.27 -11.20 -1.43
C ALA A 555 -19.35 -9.85 -0.69
N GLN A 556 -18.55 -8.84 -1.08
CA GLN A 556 -18.64 -7.51 -0.46
C GLN A 556 -19.98 -6.79 -0.74
N PHE A 557 -20.67 -7.14 -1.81
CA PHE A 557 -21.95 -6.53 -2.17
C PHE A 557 -23.14 -7.18 -1.47
N PHE A 558 -22.97 -8.40 -0.96
CA PHE A 558 -24.03 -9.15 -0.28
C PHE A 558 -23.96 -9.04 1.26
N MET A 559 -22.98 -8.29 1.81
CA MET A 559 -22.71 -8.20 3.24
C MET A 559 -22.96 -6.79 3.80
#